data_b9a53a30107cd1c696b00cc030dbf6d3
#
_entry.id   b9a53a30107cd1c696b00cc030dbf6d3
#
_cell.length_a   1.000
_cell.length_b   1.000
_cell.length_c   1.000
_cell.angle_alpha   90.00
_cell.angle_beta   90.00
_cell.angle_gamma   90.00
#
_symmetry.space_group_name_H-M   'P 1'
#
loop_
_entity.id
_entity.type
_entity.pdbx_description
1 polymer ?
#
loop_
_entity_poly.entity_id
_entity_poly.type
_entity_poly.pdbx_seq_one_letter_code
_entity_poly.pdbx_strand_id
1 'polypeptide(L)'
;MVKLILLGLLAGAFFSSTFILNELMSDAGGHWFWSASLRYVFMWLIITAIIVMQHGFGRIKALMRIFLQHWGFWCVTGSIGFGLFYTGICYAADHVAGWVVAATFMFTVVTSLLVLLAFGQRFDKKFIVYAVIVFIGVVLVNVSEGLHAAAIVDADAVPMSDMLLYGALPALIAAFSYPIGNQLVWQASHNARQRNTHLQEAAALKAQRDNLNHNEPLISEAYDLPATTYDATDIDSTYKSETATSSLQNLIARIPSIETTLLQNAFNKVWLMTLGSLPFWMFLGIIVRPDQPQVSQIFNTLLVALLAGVAATTIFLYAREQAVTSSEVAGVDSTQASEVIFALIGGILLLNNEIPSTLGLVGIGLIMLGLVLFAKDG
;
A
#
# COMPACT_ATOMS: atom_id res chain seq x y z
N MET A 1 23.19 -10.03 4.01
CA MET A 1 22.49 -10.23 2.72
C MET A 1 21.71 -11.55 2.63
N VAL A 2 22.32 -12.74 2.62
CA VAL A 2 21.59 -14.04 2.44
C VAL A 2 20.47 -14.22 3.47
N LYS A 3 20.71 -13.97 4.75
CA LYS A 3 19.69 -14.07 5.81
C LYS A 3 18.50 -13.15 5.54
N LEU A 4 18.75 -11.94 5.07
CA LEU A 4 17.69 -10.96 4.77
C LEU A 4 16.82 -11.41 3.58
N ILE A 5 17.45 -11.93 2.53
CA ILE A 5 16.76 -12.50 1.37
C ILE A 5 15.91 -13.71 1.80
N LEU A 6 16.43 -14.61 2.62
CA LEU A 6 15.66 -15.75 3.13
C LEU A 6 14.46 -15.32 3.96
N LEU A 7 14.59 -14.29 4.80
CA LEU A 7 13.46 -13.71 5.52
C LEU A 7 12.44 -13.09 4.58
N GLY A 8 12.90 -12.36 3.56
CA GLY A 8 12.03 -11.80 2.53
C GLY A 8 11.28 -12.87 1.74
N LEU A 9 11.95 -13.95 1.32
CA LEU A 9 11.31 -15.09 0.67
C LEU A 9 10.29 -15.77 1.58
N LEU A 10 10.59 -15.94 2.86
CA LEU A 10 9.66 -16.50 3.84
C LEU A 10 8.42 -15.58 3.98
N ALA A 11 8.61 -14.26 4.02
CA ALA A 11 7.50 -13.32 4.00
C ALA A 11 6.68 -13.45 2.72
N GLY A 12 7.32 -13.56 1.56
CA GLY A 12 6.66 -13.79 0.27
C GLY A 12 5.82 -15.09 0.27
N ALA A 13 6.32 -16.17 0.86
CA ALA A 13 5.57 -17.41 1.02
C ALA A 13 4.33 -17.22 1.92
N PHE A 14 4.43 -16.46 3.00
CA PHE A 14 3.26 -16.13 3.81
C PHE A 14 2.29 -15.17 3.11
N PHE A 15 2.78 -14.17 2.38
CA PHE A 15 1.91 -13.28 1.60
C PHE A 15 1.14 -14.03 0.53
N SER A 16 1.77 -15.02 -0.15
CA SER A 16 1.12 -15.80 -1.19
C SER A 16 -0.08 -16.63 -0.68
N SER A 17 -0.14 -16.91 0.63
CA SER A 17 -1.31 -17.56 1.24
C SER A 17 -2.61 -16.76 1.02
N THR A 18 -2.51 -15.45 0.79
CA THR A 18 -3.65 -14.61 0.41
C THR A 18 -4.33 -15.13 -0.87
N PHE A 19 -3.54 -15.39 -1.89
CA PHE A 19 -4.05 -15.79 -3.20
C PHE A 19 -4.56 -17.23 -3.17
N ILE A 20 -3.79 -18.14 -2.58
CA ILE A 20 -4.13 -19.55 -2.47
C ILE A 20 -5.40 -19.78 -1.65
N LEU A 21 -5.49 -19.16 -0.47
CA LEU A 21 -6.65 -19.35 0.40
C LEU A 21 -7.91 -18.64 -0.10
N ASN A 22 -7.77 -17.52 -0.83
CA ASN A 22 -8.93 -16.86 -1.44
C ASN A 22 -9.49 -17.73 -2.58
N GLU A 23 -8.65 -18.29 -3.43
CA GLU A 23 -9.06 -19.28 -4.45
C GLU A 23 -9.71 -20.50 -3.80
N LEU A 24 -9.08 -21.10 -2.77
CA LEU A 24 -9.64 -22.23 -2.04
C LEU A 24 -11.03 -21.93 -1.45
N MET A 25 -11.23 -20.71 -0.92
CA MET A 25 -12.52 -20.32 -0.36
C MET A 25 -13.57 -20.10 -1.45
N SER A 26 -13.17 -19.57 -2.61
CA SER A 26 -14.03 -19.41 -3.79
C SER A 26 -14.47 -20.77 -4.33
N ASP A 27 -13.55 -21.71 -4.57
CA ASP A 27 -13.82 -23.07 -5.05
C ASP A 27 -14.73 -23.86 -4.11
N ALA A 28 -14.65 -23.58 -2.81
CA ALA A 28 -15.53 -24.14 -1.81
C ALA A 28 -16.94 -23.49 -1.77
N GLY A 29 -17.24 -22.54 -2.68
CA GLY A 29 -18.50 -21.81 -2.74
C GLY A 29 -18.63 -20.71 -1.69
N GLY A 30 -17.51 -20.23 -1.15
CA GLY A 30 -17.47 -19.07 -0.25
C GLY A 30 -17.65 -17.76 -1.01
N HIS A 31 -18.41 -16.83 -0.47
CA HIS A 31 -18.64 -15.54 -1.10
C HIS A 31 -17.44 -14.59 -0.88
N TRP A 32 -16.86 -14.02 -1.93
CA TRP A 32 -15.70 -13.11 -1.90
C TRP A 32 -15.80 -11.98 -0.87
N PHE A 33 -16.99 -11.46 -0.63
CA PHE A 33 -17.22 -10.40 0.35
C PHE A 33 -16.76 -10.79 1.76
N TRP A 34 -17.05 -12.03 2.18
CA TRP A 34 -16.66 -12.51 3.52
C TRP A 34 -15.16 -12.78 3.60
N SER A 35 -14.56 -13.32 2.54
CA SER A 35 -13.11 -13.49 2.45
C SER A 35 -12.40 -12.13 2.58
N ALA A 36 -12.98 -11.07 2.01
CA ALA A 36 -12.44 -9.74 2.08
C ALA A 36 -12.68 -9.05 3.42
N SER A 37 -13.93 -8.95 3.85
CA SER A 37 -14.33 -8.15 5.02
C SER A 37 -13.85 -8.76 6.35
N LEU A 38 -14.02 -10.08 6.54
CA LEU A 38 -13.62 -10.76 7.78
C LEU A 38 -12.10 -10.71 8.00
N ARG A 39 -11.30 -10.74 6.93
CA ARG A 39 -9.85 -10.57 7.06
C ARG A 39 -9.50 -9.29 7.83
N TYR A 40 -10.11 -8.17 7.51
CA TYR A 40 -9.81 -6.90 8.16
C TYR A 40 -10.37 -6.83 9.58
N VAL A 41 -11.50 -7.46 9.84
CA VAL A 41 -12.01 -7.61 11.22
C VAL A 41 -11.01 -8.41 12.05
N PHE A 42 -10.56 -9.57 11.58
CA PHE A 42 -9.56 -10.38 12.27
C PHE A 42 -8.21 -9.66 12.41
N MET A 43 -7.71 -9.03 11.36
CA MET A 43 -6.48 -8.22 11.44
C MET A 43 -6.60 -7.13 12.49
N TRP A 44 -7.71 -6.40 12.53
CA TRP A 44 -7.92 -5.35 13.52
C TRP A 44 -7.90 -5.91 14.95
N LEU A 45 -8.56 -7.04 15.21
CA LEU A 45 -8.55 -7.70 16.50
C LEU A 45 -7.15 -8.18 16.89
N ILE A 46 -6.44 -8.87 15.98
CA ILE A 46 -5.11 -9.42 16.24
C ILE A 46 -4.10 -8.28 16.48
N ILE A 47 -4.09 -7.25 15.65
CA ILE A 47 -3.17 -6.12 15.80
C ILE A 47 -3.51 -5.34 17.08
N THR A 48 -4.79 -5.20 17.44
CA THR A 48 -5.20 -4.62 18.73
C THR A 48 -4.60 -5.41 19.89
N ALA A 49 -4.72 -6.74 19.88
CA ALA A 49 -4.13 -7.60 20.90
C ALA A 49 -2.60 -7.44 20.98
N ILE A 50 -1.91 -7.43 19.84
CA ILE A 50 -0.46 -7.23 19.78
C ILE A 50 -0.06 -5.87 20.36
N ILE A 51 -0.74 -4.78 19.97
CA ILE A 51 -0.44 -3.43 20.48
C ILE A 51 -0.69 -3.36 21.99
N VAL A 52 -1.78 -3.97 22.49
CA VAL A 52 -2.08 -4.01 23.94
C VAL A 52 -1.02 -4.79 24.70
N MET A 53 -0.57 -5.93 24.18
CA MET A 53 0.48 -6.73 24.82
C MET A 53 1.83 -6.01 24.85
N GLN A 54 2.17 -5.27 23.81
CA GLN A 54 3.47 -4.58 23.72
C GLN A 54 3.49 -3.22 24.42
N HIS A 55 2.40 -2.48 24.41
CA HIS A 55 2.37 -1.06 24.81
C HIS A 55 1.22 -0.70 25.77
N GLY A 56 0.38 -1.68 26.12
CA GLY A 56 -0.79 -1.47 26.98
C GLY A 56 -1.96 -0.73 26.31
N PHE A 57 -3.09 -0.67 27.02
CA PHE A 57 -4.33 -0.03 26.56
C PHE A 57 -4.20 1.48 26.30
N GLY A 58 -3.22 2.15 26.95
CA GLY A 58 -2.95 3.58 26.71
C GLY A 58 -2.63 3.90 25.26
N ARG A 59 -1.94 2.98 24.56
CA ARG A 59 -1.60 3.12 23.14
C ARG A 59 -2.85 3.09 22.27
N ILE A 60 -3.78 2.19 22.52
CA ILE A 60 -5.06 2.10 21.79
C ILE A 60 -5.88 3.38 21.98
N LYS A 61 -5.93 3.92 23.21
CA LYS A 61 -6.64 5.19 23.48
C LYS A 61 -6.00 6.35 22.69
N ALA A 62 -4.66 6.38 22.57
CA ALA A 62 -3.96 7.39 21.79
C ALA A 62 -4.26 7.25 20.28
N LEU A 63 -4.24 6.03 19.75
CA LEU A 63 -4.58 5.74 18.34
C LEU A 63 -6.04 6.10 18.05
N MET A 64 -6.97 5.75 18.93
CA MET A 64 -8.38 6.11 18.79
C MET A 64 -8.59 7.62 18.77
N ARG A 65 -7.84 8.38 19.59
CA ARG A 65 -7.89 9.85 19.55
C ARG A 65 -7.43 10.39 18.19
N ILE A 66 -6.32 9.87 17.64
CA ILE A 66 -5.83 10.25 16.31
C ILE A 66 -6.86 9.90 15.23
N PHE A 67 -7.48 8.71 15.34
CA PHE A 67 -8.54 8.30 14.43
C PHE A 67 -9.71 9.29 14.46
N LEU A 68 -10.24 9.61 15.63
CA LEU A 68 -11.40 10.51 15.78
C LEU A 68 -11.08 11.94 15.34
N GLN A 69 -9.87 12.44 15.56
CA GLN A 69 -9.44 13.76 15.11
C GLN A 69 -9.40 13.90 13.58
N HIS A 70 -9.09 12.78 12.88
CA HIS A 70 -8.94 12.74 11.42
C HIS A 70 -9.77 11.61 10.79
N TRP A 71 -10.97 11.32 11.34
CA TRP A 71 -11.77 10.17 10.95
C TRP A 71 -12.07 10.10 9.43
N GLY A 72 -12.41 11.25 8.82
CA GLY A 72 -12.69 11.33 7.39
C GLY A 72 -11.48 10.92 6.54
N PHE A 73 -10.28 11.37 6.93
CA PHE A 73 -9.03 10.97 6.27
C PHE A 73 -8.78 9.46 6.40
N TRP A 74 -8.91 8.90 7.62
CA TRP A 74 -8.69 7.47 7.84
C TRP A 74 -9.75 6.61 7.16
N CYS A 75 -11.01 7.05 7.10
CA CYS A 75 -12.05 6.34 6.34
C CYS A 75 -11.75 6.35 4.84
N VAL A 76 -11.32 7.46 4.26
CA VAL A 76 -10.96 7.52 2.83
C VAL A 76 -9.74 6.64 2.53
N THR A 77 -8.65 6.78 3.29
CA THR A 77 -7.42 6.02 3.06
C THR A 77 -7.63 4.53 3.32
N GLY A 78 -8.38 4.17 4.35
CA GLY A 78 -8.74 2.79 4.66
C GLY A 78 -9.65 2.17 3.61
N SER A 79 -10.66 2.91 3.14
CA SER A 79 -11.56 2.43 2.08
C SER A 79 -10.83 2.19 0.76
N ILE A 80 -9.93 3.09 0.36
CA ILE A 80 -9.15 2.93 -0.88
C ILE A 80 -8.07 1.87 -0.69
N GLY A 81 -7.19 2.04 0.30
CA GLY A 81 -5.98 1.23 0.45
C GLY A 81 -6.24 -0.19 0.93
N PHE A 82 -7.33 -0.44 1.66
CA PHE A 82 -7.68 -1.76 2.20
C PHE A 82 -9.04 -2.24 1.70
N GLY A 83 -10.06 -1.38 1.67
CA GLY A 83 -11.38 -1.74 1.21
C GLY A 83 -11.39 -2.12 -0.27
N LEU A 84 -11.19 -1.17 -1.15
CA LEU A 84 -11.24 -1.36 -2.60
C LEU A 84 -10.13 -2.31 -3.09
N PHE A 85 -8.92 -2.19 -2.51
CA PHE A 85 -7.81 -3.10 -2.78
C PHE A 85 -8.22 -4.57 -2.61
N TYR A 86 -8.69 -4.92 -1.42
CA TYR A 86 -8.90 -6.34 -1.12
C TYR A 86 -10.23 -6.87 -1.67
N THR A 87 -11.20 -5.99 -1.90
CA THR A 87 -12.38 -6.31 -2.72
C THR A 87 -11.95 -6.79 -4.10
N GLY A 88 -11.04 -6.05 -4.76
CA GLY A 88 -10.52 -6.44 -6.07
C GLY A 88 -9.80 -7.78 -6.08
N ILE A 89 -8.96 -8.06 -5.06
CA ILE A 89 -8.25 -9.34 -4.93
C ILE A 89 -9.22 -10.50 -4.73
N CYS A 90 -10.16 -10.40 -3.77
CA CYS A 90 -11.08 -11.49 -3.47
C CYS A 90 -12.10 -11.72 -4.59
N TYR A 91 -12.59 -10.66 -5.21
CA TYR A 91 -13.51 -10.75 -6.33
C TYR A 91 -12.84 -11.37 -7.57
N ALA A 92 -11.58 -11.01 -7.86
CA ALA A 92 -10.81 -11.60 -8.94
C ALA A 92 -10.60 -13.12 -8.72
N ALA A 93 -10.35 -13.53 -7.47
CA ALA A 93 -10.14 -14.93 -7.12
C ALA A 93 -11.37 -15.84 -7.32
N ASP A 94 -12.58 -15.26 -7.46
CA ASP A 94 -13.79 -16.00 -7.84
C ASP A 94 -13.86 -16.31 -9.35
N HIS A 95 -12.95 -15.75 -10.16
CA HIS A 95 -13.06 -15.80 -11.62
C HIS A 95 -11.78 -16.30 -12.32
N VAL A 96 -10.64 -16.21 -11.63
CA VAL A 96 -9.34 -16.65 -12.14
C VAL A 96 -8.50 -17.26 -11.03
N ALA A 97 -7.58 -18.15 -11.39
CA ALA A 97 -6.66 -18.79 -10.45
C ALA A 97 -5.86 -17.77 -9.63
N GLY A 98 -5.60 -18.07 -8.35
CA GLY A 98 -4.95 -17.16 -7.42
C GLY A 98 -3.56 -16.69 -7.87
N TRP A 99 -2.80 -17.53 -8.58
CA TRP A 99 -1.50 -17.15 -9.13
C TRP A 99 -1.63 -16.09 -10.24
N VAL A 100 -2.73 -16.09 -11.02
CA VAL A 100 -3.04 -15.05 -12.02
C VAL A 100 -3.37 -13.74 -11.34
N VAL A 101 -4.17 -13.80 -10.25
CA VAL A 101 -4.46 -12.63 -9.40
C VAL A 101 -3.16 -12.07 -8.82
N ALA A 102 -2.29 -12.93 -8.27
CA ALA A 102 -0.98 -12.54 -7.75
C ALA A 102 -0.11 -11.85 -8.81
N ALA A 103 0.02 -12.48 -9.99
CA ALA A 103 0.81 -11.94 -11.10
C ALA A 103 0.27 -10.59 -11.59
N THR A 104 -1.05 -10.45 -11.73
CA THR A 104 -1.71 -9.20 -12.14
C THR A 104 -1.54 -8.11 -11.08
N PHE A 105 -1.64 -8.46 -9.80
CA PHE A 105 -1.43 -7.54 -8.69
C PHE A 105 0.01 -7.01 -8.61
N MET A 106 1.02 -7.75 -9.09
CA MET A 106 2.41 -7.22 -9.16
C MET A 106 2.52 -5.96 -10.02
N PHE A 107 1.53 -5.63 -10.84
CA PHE A 107 1.42 -4.34 -11.48
C PHE A 107 1.39 -3.16 -10.48
N THR A 108 1.13 -3.44 -9.20
CA THR A 108 1.17 -2.47 -8.10
C THR A 108 2.50 -1.70 -8.03
N VAL A 109 3.62 -2.29 -8.46
CA VAL A 109 4.92 -1.62 -8.52
C VAL A 109 4.91 -0.51 -9.57
N VAL A 110 4.32 -0.78 -10.74
CA VAL A 110 4.16 0.21 -11.81
C VAL A 110 3.22 1.34 -11.36
N THR A 111 2.08 0.97 -10.78
CA THR A 111 1.09 1.95 -10.31
C THR A 111 1.61 2.78 -9.14
N SER A 112 2.48 2.22 -8.30
CA SER A 112 3.18 2.97 -7.24
C SER A 112 4.02 4.11 -7.82
N LEU A 113 4.76 3.88 -8.93
CA LEU A 113 5.50 4.94 -9.60
C LEU A 113 4.57 6.01 -10.18
N LEU A 114 3.45 5.60 -10.79
CA LEU A 114 2.47 6.55 -11.32
C LEU A 114 1.87 7.42 -10.20
N VAL A 115 1.57 6.81 -9.07
CA VAL A 115 1.08 7.52 -7.89
C VAL A 115 2.14 8.50 -7.37
N LEU A 116 3.39 8.06 -7.20
CA LEU A 116 4.48 8.93 -6.76
C LEU A 116 4.75 10.07 -7.74
N LEU A 117 4.67 9.81 -9.07
CA LEU A 117 4.76 10.85 -10.09
C LEU A 117 3.64 11.89 -9.95
N ALA A 118 2.41 11.45 -9.68
CA ALA A 118 1.28 12.32 -9.43
C ALA A 118 1.49 13.21 -8.18
N PHE A 119 2.26 12.73 -7.18
CA PHE A 119 2.69 13.49 -6.01
C PHE A 119 3.98 14.31 -6.21
N GLY A 120 4.42 14.49 -7.46
CA GLY A 120 5.54 15.37 -7.82
C GLY A 120 6.93 14.73 -7.73
N GLN A 121 7.03 13.43 -7.49
CA GLN A 121 8.31 12.71 -7.51
C GLN A 121 8.77 12.53 -8.96
N ARG A 122 10.10 12.58 -9.19
CA ARG A 122 10.71 12.34 -10.50
C ARG A 122 11.56 11.10 -10.45
N PHE A 123 11.52 10.31 -11.52
CA PHE A 123 12.26 9.06 -11.64
C PHE A 123 13.14 9.05 -12.88
N ASP A 124 14.20 8.25 -12.82
CA ASP A 124 15.04 7.96 -13.99
C ASP A 124 14.25 7.21 -15.06
N LYS A 125 14.61 7.43 -16.31
CA LYS A 125 13.99 6.76 -17.48
C LYS A 125 14.07 5.24 -17.42
N LYS A 126 15.07 4.67 -16.72
CA LYS A 126 15.23 3.22 -16.52
C LYS A 126 14.01 2.60 -15.84
N PHE A 127 13.37 3.31 -14.88
CA PHE A 127 12.16 2.81 -14.20
C PHE A 127 10.96 2.68 -15.14
N ILE A 128 10.89 3.51 -16.20
CA ILE A 128 9.87 3.39 -17.24
C ILE A 128 10.07 2.08 -18.02
N VAL A 129 11.32 1.73 -18.33
CA VAL A 129 11.63 0.47 -19.03
C VAL A 129 11.23 -0.73 -18.15
N TYR A 130 11.56 -0.70 -16.85
CA TYR A 130 11.19 -1.76 -15.93
C TYR A 130 9.66 -1.89 -15.80
N ALA A 131 8.95 -0.76 -15.72
CA ALA A 131 7.49 -0.72 -15.71
C ALA A 131 6.90 -1.38 -16.96
N VAL A 132 7.46 -1.11 -18.15
CA VAL A 132 7.02 -1.72 -19.41
C VAL A 132 7.27 -3.24 -19.39
N ILE A 133 8.41 -3.71 -18.86
CA ILE A 133 8.70 -5.14 -18.75
C ILE A 133 7.66 -5.83 -17.85
N VAL A 134 7.36 -5.26 -16.67
CA VAL A 134 6.32 -5.78 -15.77
C VAL A 134 4.95 -5.77 -16.45
N PHE A 135 4.59 -4.68 -17.12
CA PHE A 135 3.32 -4.57 -17.83
C PHE A 135 3.15 -5.64 -18.91
N ILE A 136 4.19 -5.85 -19.75
CA ILE A 136 4.18 -6.91 -20.76
C ILE A 136 4.01 -8.28 -20.10
N GLY A 137 4.71 -8.53 -19.00
CA GLY A 137 4.58 -9.77 -18.24
C GLY A 137 3.15 -10.01 -17.74
N VAL A 138 2.50 -8.99 -17.16
CA VAL A 138 1.11 -9.06 -16.69
C VAL A 138 0.16 -9.33 -17.86
N VAL A 139 0.34 -8.67 -18.99
CA VAL A 139 -0.48 -8.90 -20.19
C VAL A 139 -0.32 -10.36 -20.67
N LEU A 140 0.91 -10.88 -20.74
CA LEU A 140 1.16 -12.24 -21.18
C LEU A 140 0.53 -13.29 -20.24
N VAL A 141 0.58 -13.07 -18.92
CA VAL A 141 -0.08 -13.97 -17.95
C VAL A 141 -1.60 -14.01 -18.21
N ASN A 142 -2.23 -12.86 -18.30
CA ASN A 142 -3.69 -12.79 -18.48
C ASN A 142 -4.14 -13.30 -19.85
N VAL A 143 -3.39 -13.04 -20.91
CA VAL A 143 -3.65 -13.60 -22.24
C VAL A 143 -3.45 -15.12 -22.26
N SER A 144 -2.41 -15.62 -21.61
CA SER A 144 -2.15 -17.05 -21.48
C SER A 144 -3.32 -17.79 -20.83
N GLU A 145 -3.82 -17.24 -19.72
CA GLU A 145 -4.94 -17.83 -19.00
C GLU A 145 -6.22 -17.77 -19.82
N GLY A 146 -6.50 -16.65 -20.47
CA GLY A 146 -7.66 -16.52 -21.37
C GLY A 146 -7.63 -17.47 -22.58
N LEU A 147 -6.43 -17.73 -23.14
CA LEU A 147 -6.27 -18.71 -24.23
C LEU A 147 -6.43 -20.14 -23.73
N HIS A 148 -5.95 -20.42 -22.51
CA HIS A 148 -6.12 -21.74 -21.87
C HIS A 148 -7.58 -22.05 -21.63
N ALA A 149 -8.33 -21.13 -21.01
CA ALA A 149 -9.77 -21.28 -20.81
C ALA A 149 -10.56 -21.44 -22.12
N ALA A 150 -10.18 -20.72 -23.17
CA ALA A 150 -10.82 -20.83 -24.49
C ALA A 150 -10.49 -22.16 -25.20
N ALA A 151 -9.41 -22.85 -24.84
CA ALA A 151 -9.03 -24.15 -25.41
C ALA A 151 -9.77 -25.33 -24.77
N ILE A 152 -10.33 -25.15 -23.58
CA ILE A 152 -11.18 -26.14 -22.91
C ILE A 152 -12.55 -26.13 -23.62
N VAL A 153 -12.79 -27.19 -24.41
CA VAL A 153 -14.02 -27.34 -25.27
C VAL A 153 -15.18 -27.87 -24.43
N ASP A 154 -15.42 -27.32 -23.26
CA ASP A 154 -16.59 -27.68 -22.45
C ASP A 154 -17.66 -26.58 -22.55
N ALA A 155 -18.94 -26.99 -22.39
CA ALA A 155 -20.08 -26.07 -22.44
C ALA A 155 -20.04 -24.98 -21.36
N ASP A 156 -19.18 -25.12 -20.37
CA ASP A 156 -18.97 -24.20 -19.24
C ASP A 156 -17.70 -23.33 -19.38
N ALA A 157 -17.05 -23.32 -20.56
CA ALA A 157 -15.86 -22.50 -20.79
C ALA A 157 -16.16 -21.02 -20.60
N VAL A 158 -15.47 -20.40 -19.64
CA VAL A 158 -15.62 -18.94 -19.35
C VAL A 158 -15.02 -18.14 -20.51
N PRO A 159 -15.78 -17.21 -21.13
CA PRO A 159 -15.26 -16.39 -22.21
C PRO A 159 -14.05 -15.56 -21.74
N MET A 160 -13.06 -15.39 -22.60
CA MET A 160 -11.86 -14.57 -22.31
C MET A 160 -12.24 -13.14 -21.87
N SER A 161 -13.34 -12.59 -22.46
CA SER A 161 -13.87 -11.27 -22.06
C SER A 161 -14.25 -11.23 -20.58
N ASP A 162 -14.86 -12.28 -20.07
CA ASP A 162 -15.35 -12.37 -18.69
C ASP A 162 -14.17 -12.56 -17.71
N MET A 163 -13.17 -13.34 -18.09
CA MET A 163 -11.92 -13.45 -17.31
C MET A 163 -11.18 -12.12 -17.22
N LEU A 164 -11.12 -11.35 -18.31
CA LEU A 164 -10.50 -10.02 -18.29
C LEU A 164 -11.34 -9.03 -17.49
N LEU A 165 -12.67 -9.05 -17.61
CA LEU A 165 -13.55 -8.10 -16.94
C LEU A 165 -13.72 -8.40 -15.45
N TYR A 166 -13.86 -9.66 -15.07
CA TYR A 166 -14.15 -10.08 -13.70
C TYR A 166 -12.90 -10.56 -12.93
N GLY A 167 -11.86 -10.99 -13.61
CA GLY A 167 -10.57 -11.39 -13.01
C GLY A 167 -9.52 -10.28 -13.08
N ALA A 168 -9.03 -9.97 -14.29
CA ALA A 168 -7.90 -9.05 -14.46
C ALA A 168 -8.23 -7.60 -14.05
N LEU A 169 -9.39 -7.07 -14.43
CA LEU A 169 -9.74 -5.68 -14.11
C LEU A 169 -9.86 -5.41 -12.61
N PRO A 170 -10.55 -6.23 -11.79
CA PRO A 170 -10.56 -6.05 -10.34
C PRO A 170 -9.17 -6.17 -9.71
N ALA A 171 -8.32 -7.09 -10.17
CA ALA A 171 -6.94 -7.21 -9.71
C ALA A 171 -6.09 -5.97 -10.07
N LEU A 172 -6.31 -5.36 -11.24
CA LEU A 172 -5.69 -4.08 -11.62
C LEU A 172 -6.21 -2.93 -10.77
N ILE A 173 -7.51 -2.86 -10.49
CA ILE A 173 -8.08 -1.86 -9.57
C ILE A 173 -7.43 -1.99 -8.19
N ALA A 174 -7.22 -3.21 -7.71
CA ALA A 174 -6.50 -3.47 -6.48
C ALA A 174 -5.06 -2.96 -6.54
N ALA A 175 -4.36 -3.20 -7.67
CA ALA A 175 -2.99 -2.75 -7.90
C ALA A 175 -2.85 -1.22 -7.90
N PHE A 176 -3.87 -0.46 -8.25
CA PHE A 176 -3.91 1.01 -8.11
C PHE A 176 -4.29 1.45 -6.70
N SER A 177 -5.28 0.80 -6.10
CA SER A 177 -5.87 1.22 -4.82
C SER A 177 -4.87 1.11 -3.67
N TYR A 178 -4.09 0.04 -3.64
CA TYR A 178 -3.11 -0.22 -2.59
C TYR A 178 -2.04 0.89 -2.46
N PRO A 179 -1.32 1.28 -3.53
CA PRO A 179 -0.33 2.35 -3.43
C PRO A 179 -0.95 3.73 -3.18
N ILE A 180 -2.16 4.01 -3.68
CA ILE A 180 -2.86 5.27 -3.39
C ILE A 180 -3.11 5.40 -1.89
N GLY A 181 -3.71 4.38 -1.26
CA GLY A 181 -3.98 4.40 0.18
C GLY A 181 -2.71 4.58 1.02
N ASN A 182 -1.64 3.85 0.68
CA ASN A 182 -0.36 3.95 1.38
C ASN A 182 0.31 5.32 1.18
N GLN A 183 0.25 5.88 -0.03
CA GLN A 183 0.83 7.19 -0.33
C GLN A 183 0.11 8.32 0.42
N LEU A 184 -1.21 8.26 0.53
CA LEU A 184 -1.97 9.24 1.32
C LEU A 184 -1.53 9.27 2.78
N VAL A 185 -1.36 8.10 3.41
CA VAL A 185 -0.87 8.00 4.80
C VAL A 185 0.57 8.47 4.92
N TRP A 186 1.44 8.13 3.96
CA TRP A 186 2.81 8.61 3.93
C TRP A 186 2.86 10.13 3.83
N GLN A 187 2.06 10.73 2.92
CA GLN A 187 2.00 12.18 2.72
C GLN A 187 1.56 12.92 3.99
N ALA A 188 0.54 12.40 4.69
CA ALA A 188 0.08 12.98 5.95
C ALA A 188 1.20 13.04 7.02
N SER A 189 2.00 11.97 7.11
CA SER A 189 3.17 11.91 8.00
C SER A 189 4.32 12.81 7.53
N HIS A 190 4.50 12.94 6.22
CA HIS A 190 5.55 13.77 5.61
C HIS A 190 5.25 15.26 5.83
N ASN A 191 4.02 15.71 5.56
CA ASN A 191 3.57 17.07 5.81
C ASN A 191 3.81 17.50 7.26
N ALA A 192 3.56 16.60 8.21
CA ALA A 192 3.79 16.87 9.62
C ALA A 192 5.28 17.08 9.95
N ARG A 193 6.16 16.25 9.37
CA ARG A 193 7.61 16.39 9.57
C ARG A 193 8.13 17.70 9.00
N GLN A 194 7.74 18.07 7.78
CA GLN A 194 8.13 19.33 7.16
C GLN A 194 7.69 20.52 8.00
N ARG A 195 6.43 20.52 8.46
CA ARG A 195 5.93 21.58 9.33
C ARG A 195 6.74 21.73 10.60
N ASN A 196 7.09 20.61 11.26
CA ASN A 196 7.91 20.63 12.47
C ASN A 196 9.32 21.18 12.21
N THR A 197 9.94 20.82 11.07
CA THR A 197 11.25 21.34 10.69
C THR A 197 11.18 22.85 10.50
N HIS A 198 10.20 23.38 9.76
CA HIS A 198 10.03 24.81 9.57
C HIS A 198 9.76 25.56 10.89
N LEU A 199 8.98 24.98 11.81
CA LEU A 199 8.74 25.58 13.12
C LEU A 199 10.01 25.63 13.97
N GLN A 200 10.84 24.59 13.91
CA GLN A 200 12.14 24.57 14.61
C GLN A 200 13.13 25.57 14.02
N GLU A 201 13.20 25.68 12.69
CA GLU A 201 14.03 26.67 12.01
C GLU A 201 13.60 28.10 12.35
N ALA A 202 12.30 28.38 12.32
CA ALA A 202 11.74 29.68 12.69
C ALA A 202 12.01 30.03 14.16
N ALA A 203 11.91 29.05 15.07
CA ALA A 203 12.23 29.22 16.48
C ALA A 203 13.75 29.49 16.71
N ALA A 204 14.61 28.78 15.98
CA ALA A 204 16.07 28.97 16.04
C ALA A 204 16.47 30.37 15.53
N LEU A 205 15.89 30.83 14.40
CA LEU A 205 16.11 32.16 13.85
C LEU A 205 15.65 33.25 14.81
N LYS A 206 14.50 33.06 15.46
CA LYS A 206 14.00 33.98 16.47
C LYS A 206 14.92 34.08 17.69
N ALA A 207 15.38 32.90 18.21
CA ALA A 207 16.32 32.86 19.33
C ALA A 207 17.67 33.55 18.99
N GLN A 208 18.16 33.36 17.76
CA GLN A 208 19.37 34.03 17.27
C GLN A 208 19.20 35.54 17.17
N ARG A 209 18.06 36.03 16.69
CA ARG A 209 17.72 37.43 16.62
C ARG A 209 17.61 38.06 18.01
N ASP A 210 16.96 37.37 18.95
CA ASP A 210 16.83 37.83 20.33
C ASP A 210 18.19 37.90 21.03
N ASN A 211 19.11 36.99 20.78
CA ASN A 211 20.48 37.01 21.27
C ASN A 211 21.32 38.15 20.66
N LEU A 212 21.13 38.49 19.38
CA LEU A 212 21.81 39.59 18.73
C LEU A 212 21.32 40.93 19.32
N ASN A 213 20.02 41.10 19.56
CA ASN A 213 19.45 42.28 20.16
C ASN A 213 19.85 42.48 21.65
N HIS A 214 20.27 41.41 22.35
CA HIS A 214 20.75 41.49 23.73
C HIS A 214 22.24 41.81 23.83
N ASN A 215 23.00 41.67 22.75
CA ASN A 215 24.47 41.90 22.73
C ASN A 215 24.88 43.23 22.06
N GLU A 216 23.94 44.10 21.65
CA GLU A 216 24.32 45.45 21.24
C GLU A 216 24.55 46.34 22.47
N PRO A 217 25.78 46.82 22.68
CA PRO A 217 26.01 47.88 23.64
C PRO A 217 25.31 49.15 23.11
N LEU A 218 24.59 49.84 24.00
CA LEU A 218 23.97 51.14 23.77
C LEU A 218 25.03 52.14 23.25
N ILE A 219 25.22 52.20 21.94
CA ILE A 219 25.87 53.36 21.30
C ILE A 219 24.75 54.13 20.64
N SER A 220 24.30 55.13 21.41
CA SER A 220 23.49 56.24 20.94
C SER A 220 24.32 57.08 20.00
N GLU A 221 24.15 56.95 18.70
CA GLU A 221 24.43 57.99 17.75
C GLU A 221 23.35 58.00 16.68
N ALA A 222 22.63 59.13 16.66
CA ALA A 222 21.57 59.42 15.75
C ALA A 222 22.08 59.47 14.30
N TYR A 223 21.60 58.56 13.45
CA TYR A 223 21.49 58.80 12.01
C TYR A 223 20.05 58.53 11.61
N ASP A 224 19.35 59.58 11.26
CA ASP A 224 18.05 59.57 10.60
C ASP A 224 18.15 58.83 9.29
N LEU A 225 17.71 57.58 9.24
CA LEU A 225 17.38 56.87 8.00
C LEU A 225 15.86 56.62 8.00
N PRO A 226 15.15 56.86 6.88
CA PRO A 226 13.71 56.72 6.84
C PRO A 226 13.29 55.29 7.14
N ALA A 227 12.38 55.15 8.09
CA ALA A 227 11.74 53.90 8.46
C ALA A 227 10.98 53.33 7.26
N THR A 228 11.60 52.38 6.56
CA THR A 228 10.84 51.45 5.73
C THR A 228 10.23 50.44 6.68
N THR A 229 8.99 50.63 7.01
CA THR A 229 8.12 49.68 7.67
C THR A 229 7.99 48.46 6.78
N TYR A 230 8.78 47.41 7.02
CA TYR A 230 8.51 46.11 6.47
C TYR A 230 7.36 45.52 7.29
N ASP A 231 6.18 45.59 6.68
CA ASP A 231 4.96 44.98 7.22
C ASP A 231 5.16 43.47 7.23
N ALA A 232 5.05 42.84 8.40
CA ALA A 232 5.25 41.41 8.60
C ALA A 232 4.17 40.52 7.92
N THR A 233 3.30 41.17 7.15
CA THR A 233 2.26 40.49 6.34
C THR A 233 2.71 40.15 4.92
N ASP A 234 3.89 40.61 4.45
CA ASP A 234 4.35 40.40 3.07
C ASP A 234 5.24 39.18 2.83
N ILE A 235 5.57 38.40 3.88
CA ILE A 235 6.39 37.17 3.71
C ILE A 235 5.56 36.03 3.16
N ASP A 236 4.24 36.10 3.17
CA ASP A 236 3.34 35.05 2.69
C ASP A 236 2.90 35.22 1.20
N SER A 237 3.30 36.31 0.55
CA SER A 237 2.79 36.62 -0.80
C SER A 237 3.78 36.40 -1.97
N THR A 238 5.06 36.13 -1.72
CA THR A 238 6.08 36.11 -2.79
C THR A 238 6.37 34.74 -3.39
N TYR A 239 5.66 33.67 -2.98
CA TYR A 239 5.75 32.33 -3.61
C TYR A 239 4.41 31.81 -4.17
N LYS A 240 3.47 32.68 -4.49
CA LYS A 240 2.41 32.32 -5.41
C LYS A 240 2.89 32.57 -6.85
N SER A 241 3.71 31.65 -7.36
CA SER A 241 3.76 31.42 -8.79
C SER A 241 2.35 31.04 -9.23
N GLU A 242 1.72 31.90 -10.02
CA GLU A 242 0.47 31.64 -10.73
C GLU A 242 0.70 30.57 -11.82
N THR A 243 1.01 29.34 -11.40
CA THR A 243 0.76 28.17 -12.22
C THR A 243 -0.60 27.65 -11.83
N ALA A 244 -1.52 27.56 -12.78
CA ALA A 244 -2.83 26.92 -12.60
C ALA A 244 -2.64 25.61 -11.85
N THR A 245 -2.92 25.62 -10.54
CA THR A 245 -2.78 24.43 -9.68
C THR A 245 -3.73 23.38 -10.21
N SER A 246 -3.20 22.27 -10.69
CA SER A 246 -4.03 21.18 -11.19
C SER A 246 -5.00 20.74 -10.08
N SER A 247 -6.20 20.29 -10.44
CA SER A 247 -7.18 19.78 -9.47
C SER A 247 -6.57 18.74 -8.51
N LEU A 248 -5.57 18.00 -8.99
CA LEU A 248 -4.80 17.02 -8.22
C LEU A 248 -3.94 17.67 -7.12
N GLN A 249 -3.25 18.78 -7.42
CA GLN A 249 -2.45 19.51 -6.43
C GLN A 249 -3.34 20.08 -5.32
N ASN A 250 -4.54 20.56 -5.67
CA ASN A 250 -5.53 21.00 -4.69
C ASN A 250 -6.03 19.86 -3.78
N LEU A 251 -6.16 18.64 -4.30
CA LEU A 251 -6.50 17.46 -3.51
C LEU A 251 -5.35 17.06 -2.58
N ILE A 252 -4.11 17.06 -3.07
CA ILE A 252 -2.91 16.76 -2.27
C ILE A 252 -2.74 17.79 -1.14
N ALA A 253 -2.99 19.07 -1.40
CA ALA A 253 -2.92 20.13 -0.40
C ALA A 253 -3.95 19.98 0.73
N ARG A 254 -5.04 19.23 0.51
CA ARG A 254 -6.05 18.93 1.55
C ARG A 254 -5.67 17.78 2.48
N ILE A 255 -4.56 17.08 2.21
CA ILE A 255 -4.11 15.98 3.06
C ILE A 255 -3.68 16.56 4.41
N PRO A 256 -4.25 16.08 5.53
CA PRO A 256 -3.93 16.62 6.84
C PRO A 256 -2.48 16.39 7.23
N SER A 257 -1.93 17.31 8.00
CA SER A 257 -0.65 17.15 8.69
C SER A 257 -0.90 16.44 10.02
N ILE A 258 -0.58 15.15 10.13
CA ILE A 258 -0.83 14.36 11.34
C ILE A 258 0.46 14.21 12.13
N GLU A 259 0.62 15.06 13.13
CA GLU A 259 1.80 15.14 13.98
C GLU A 259 1.77 14.07 15.07
N THR A 260 2.45 12.96 14.85
CA THR A 260 2.62 11.96 15.90
C THR A 260 3.77 10.98 15.59
N THR A 261 4.54 10.65 16.62
CA THR A 261 5.54 9.57 16.57
C THR A 261 4.87 8.18 16.47
N LEU A 262 3.57 8.08 16.78
CA LEU A 262 2.83 6.81 16.68
C LEU A 262 2.74 6.30 15.25
N LEU A 263 2.75 7.19 14.24
CA LEU A 263 2.72 6.81 12.83
C LEU A 263 4.08 6.30 12.29
N GLN A 264 5.14 6.34 13.08
CA GLN A 264 6.41 5.70 12.71
C GLN A 264 6.32 4.18 12.79
N ASN A 265 5.47 3.65 13.66
CA ASN A 265 5.23 2.22 13.79
C ASN A 265 4.22 1.74 12.73
N ALA A 266 4.61 0.74 11.94
CA ALA A 266 3.80 0.18 10.86
C ALA A 266 2.48 -0.43 11.37
N PHE A 267 2.49 -1.15 12.51
CA PHE A 267 1.28 -1.73 13.09
C PHE A 267 0.24 -0.67 13.47
N ASN A 268 0.70 0.48 13.98
CA ASN A 268 -0.20 1.59 14.30
C ASN A 268 -0.87 2.17 13.06
N LYS A 269 -0.12 2.30 11.95
CA LYS A 269 -0.68 2.74 10.65
C LYS A 269 -1.69 1.73 10.12
N VAL A 270 -1.31 0.45 10.12
CA VAL A 270 -2.20 -0.63 9.68
C VAL A 270 -3.46 -0.67 10.53
N TRP A 271 -3.36 -0.50 11.86
CA TRP A 271 -4.50 -0.45 12.75
C TRP A 271 -5.48 0.68 12.41
N LEU A 272 -4.96 1.89 12.16
CA LEU A 272 -5.76 3.07 11.79
C LEU A 272 -6.44 2.90 10.42
N MET A 273 -5.71 2.40 9.43
CA MET A 273 -6.26 2.12 8.10
C MET A 273 -7.31 1.00 8.13
N THR A 274 -7.06 -0.05 8.92
CA THR A 274 -8.00 -1.17 9.08
C THR A 274 -9.30 -0.68 9.72
N LEU A 275 -9.20 0.09 10.82
CA LEU A 275 -10.38 0.70 11.44
C LEU A 275 -11.11 1.63 10.46
N GLY A 276 -10.37 2.41 9.67
CA GLY A 276 -10.91 3.30 8.63
C GLY A 276 -11.61 2.56 7.49
N SER A 277 -11.26 1.30 7.22
CA SER A 277 -11.91 0.50 6.18
C SER A 277 -13.25 -0.11 6.64
N LEU A 278 -13.52 -0.20 7.95
CA LEU A 278 -14.74 -0.85 8.45
C LEU A 278 -16.04 -0.23 7.90
N PRO A 279 -16.19 1.11 7.81
CA PRO A 279 -17.38 1.71 7.20
C PRO A 279 -17.61 1.30 5.74
N PHE A 280 -16.53 1.14 4.97
CA PHE A 280 -16.59 0.63 3.60
C PHE A 280 -17.17 -0.79 3.55
N TRP A 281 -16.69 -1.69 4.41
CA TRP A 281 -17.18 -3.05 4.49
C TRP A 281 -18.66 -3.11 4.92
N MET A 282 -19.07 -2.27 5.86
CA MET A 282 -20.48 -2.18 6.26
C MET A 282 -21.37 -1.71 5.11
N PHE A 283 -20.94 -0.66 4.39
CA PHE A 283 -21.67 -0.14 3.25
C PHE A 283 -21.73 -1.16 2.10
N LEU A 284 -20.62 -1.80 1.77
CA LEU A 284 -20.53 -2.82 0.73
C LEU A 284 -21.39 -4.04 1.05
N GLY A 285 -21.43 -4.48 2.33
CA GLY A 285 -22.27 -5.59 2.79
C GLY A 285 -23.76 -5.31 2.63
N ILE A 286 -24.20 -4.06 2.82
CA ILE A 286 -25.61 -3.66 2.60
C ILE A 286 -25.95 -3.75 1.11
N ILE A 287 -25.02 -3.42 0.21
CA ILE A 287 -25.22 -3.47 -1.25
C ILE A 287 -25.22 -4.91 -1.74
N VAL A 288 -24.18 -5.66 -1.39
CA VAL A 288 -23.94 -7.02 -1.89
C VAL A 288 -24.92 -8.03 -1.29
N ARG A 289 -25.29 -7.84 -0.01
CA ARG A 289 -26.19 -8.74 0.75
C ARG A 289 -25.78 -10.21 0.64
N PRO A 290 -24.52 -10.53 0.98
CA PRO A 290 -24.02 -11.88 0.85
C PRO A 290 -24.75 -12.85 1.79
N ASP A 291 -24.92 -14.08 1.36
CA ASP A 291 -25.38 -15.16 2.24
C ASP A 291 -24.42 -15.37 3.42
N GLN A 292 -24.87 -16.10 4.44
CA GLN A 292 -24.03 -16.33 5.62
C GLN A 292 -22.75 -17.07 5.26
N PRO A 293 -21.59 -16.66 5.84
CA PRO A 293 -20.31 -17.30 5.55
C PRO A 293 -20.27 -18.72 6.09
N GLN A 294 -19.66 -19.63 5.36
CA GLN A 294 -19.38 -20.98 5.84
C GLN A 294 -18.34 -20.96 6.97
N VAL A 295 -18.42 -21.91 7.89
CA VAL A 295 -17.45 -22.02 9.00
C VAL A 295 -16.01 -22.19 8.47
N SER A 296 -15.84 -22.99 7.41
CA SER A 296 -14.54 -23.17 6.73
C SER A 296 -14.00 -21.85 6.18
N GLN A 297 -14.84 -21.02 5.59
CA GLN A 297 -14.47 -19.71 5.09
C GLN A 297 -14.01 -18.77 6.22
N ILE A 298 -14.72 -18.75 7.35
CA ILE A 298 -14.33 -17.95 8.53
C ILE A 298 -12.94 -18.37 9.01
N PHE A 299 -12.70 -19.69 9.12
CA PHE A 299 -11.40 -20.23 9.55
C PHE A 299 -10.27 -19.90 8.55
N ASN A 300 -10.50 -20.12 7.26
CA ASN A 300 -9.51 -19.81 6.22
C ASN A 300 -9.21 -18.31 6.16
N THR A 301 -10.22 -17.45 6.33
CA THR A 301 -10.02 -16.01 6.40
C THR A 301 -9.20 -15.59 7.63
N LEU A 302 -9.39 -16.25 8.78
CA LEU A 302 -8.54 -16.05 9.95
C LEU A 302 -7.09 -16.45 9.67
N LEU A 303 -6.86 -17.56 8.94
CA LEU A 303 -5.50 -17.96 8.52
C LEU A 303 -4.88 -16.92 7.60
N VAL A 304 -5.62 -16.38 6.63
CA VAL A 304 -5.13 -15.29 5.79
C VAL A 304 -4.74 -14.07 6.62
N ALA A 305 -5.56 -13.69 7.61
CA ALA A 305 -5.26 -12.57 8.50
C ALA A 305 -3.98 -12.82 9.31
N LEU A 306 -3.77 -14.03 9.82
CA LEU A 306 -2.59 -14.41 10.59
C LEU A 306 -1.34 -14.51 9.72
N LEU A 307 -1.41 -15.26 8.60
CA LEU A 307 -0.26 -15.55 7.75
C LEU A 307 0.16 -14.31 6.94
N ALA A 308 -0.72 -13.82 6.07
CA ALA A 308 -0.42 -12.69 5.21
C ALA A 308 -0.55 -11.33 5.93
N GLY A 309 -1.56 -11.18 6.77
CA GLY A 309 -1.82 -9.90 7.46
C GLY A 309 -0.81 -9.57 8.56
N VAL A 310 -0.41 -10.55 9.36
CA VAL A 310 0.44 -10.33 10.54
C VAL A 310 1.83 -10.93 10.36
N ALA A 311 1.94 -12.23 10.13
CA ALA A 311 3.24 -12.91 10.08
C ALA A 311 4.11 -12.40 8.91
N ALA A 312 3.59 -12.39 7.69
CA ALA A 312 4.31 -11.89 6.52
C ALA A 312 4.75 -10.44 6.69
N THR A 313 3.83 -9.57 7.10
CA THR A 313 4.13 -8.14 7.33
C THR A 313 5.21 -7.96 8.38
N THR A 314 5.15 -8.70 9.49
CA THR A 314 6.15 -8.62 10.57
C THR A 314 7.53 -9.06 10.10
N ILE A 315 7.61 -10.22 9.41
CA ILE A 315 8.88 -10.77 8.92
C ILE A 315 9.49 -9.85 7.86
N PHE A 316 8.68 -9.34 6.94
CA PHE A 316 9.13 -8.45 5.88
C PHE A 316 9.68 -7.14 6.44
N LEU A 317 8.94 -6.49 7.34
CA LEU A 317 9.39 -5.26 7.99
C LEU A 317 10.64 -5.50 8.83
N TYR A 318 10.71 -6.60 9.58
CA TYR A 318 11.91 -6.96 10.33
C TYR A 318 13.12 -7.14 9.41
N ALA A 319 12.97 -7.86 8.29
CA ALA A 319 14.06 -8.04 7.32
C ALA A 319 14.53 -6.68 6.75
N ARG A 320 13.58 -5.81 6.44
CA ARG A 320 13.87 -4.47 5.89
C ARG A 320 14.54 -3.55 6.91
N GLU A 321 14.15 -3.61 8.19
CA GLU A 321 14.78 -2.84 9.27
C GLU A 321 16.19 -3.31 9.59
N GLN A 322 16.51 -4.59 9.36
CA GLN A 322 17.86 -5.13 9.55
C GLN A 322 18.79 -4.81 8.37
N ALA A 323 18.27 -4.34 7.26
CA ALA A 323 19.07 -3.91 6.11
C ALA A 323 19.76 -2.57 6.42
N VAL A 324 21.09 -2.55 6.27
CA VAL A 324 21.91 -1.37 6.57
C VAL A 324 22.22 -0.55 5.32
N THR A 325 22.32 -1.21 4.17
CA THR A 325 22.64 -0.57 2.89
C THR A 325 21.42 -0.53 1.96
N SER A 326 21.38 0.45 1.05
CA SER A 326 20.32 0.53 0.02
C SER A 326 20.25 -0.75 -0.81
N SER A 327 21.38 -1.41 -1.09
CA SER A 327 21.42 -2.69 -1.81
C SER A 327 20.77 -3.83 -1.02
N GLU A 328 20.90 -3.84 0.30
CA GLU A 328 20.25 -4.84 1.16
C GLU A 328 18.74 -4.60 1.23
N VAL A 329 18.31 -3.34 1.34
CA VAL A 329 16.87 -2.96 1.29
C VAL A 329 16.28 -3.39 -0.05
N ALA A 330 16.93 -3.05 -1.16
CA ALA A 330 16.52 -3.44 -2.50
C ALA A 330 16.44 -4.97 -2.66
N GLY A 331 17.43 -5.69 -2.09
CA GLY A 331 17.41 -7.16 -2.08
C GLY A 331 16.21 -7.75 -1.33
N VAL A 332 15.83 -7.16 -0.19
CA VAL A 332 14.61 -7.58 0.53
C VAL A 332 13.36 -7.24 -0.27
N ASP A 333 13.27 -6.04 -0.81
CA ASP A 333 12.09 -5.59 -1.57
C ASP A 333 11.89 -6.44 -2.85
N SER A 334 12.96 -6.91 -3.51
CA SER A 334 12.88 -7.80 -4.66
C SER A 334 12.26 -9.17 -4.35
N THR A 335 12.31 -9.61 -3.10
CA THR A 335 11.72 -10.90 -2.72
C THR A 335 10.20 -10.92 -2.82
N GLN A 336 9.52 -9.76 -2.88
CA GLN A 336 8.08 -9.70 -3.11
C GLN A 336 7.67 -10.37 -4.43
N ALA A 337 8.54 -10.33 -5.45
CA ALA A 337 8.32 -11.06 -6.69
C ALA A 337 8.08 -12.56 -6.49
N SER A 338 8.60 -13.14 -5.42
CA SER A 338 8.42 -14.56 -5.09
C SER A 338 6.99 -14.94 -4.71
N GLU A 339 6.14 -13.95 -4.36
CA GLU A 339 4.72 -14.19 -4.04
C GLU A 339 4.01 -14.89 -5.19
N VAL A 340 4.31 -14.50 -6.43
CA VAL A 340 3.72 -15.10 -7.63
C VAL A 340 4.12 -16.59 -7.76
N ILE A 341 5.40 -16.88 -7.52
CA ILE A 341 5.91 -18.27 -7.58
C ILE A 341 5.29 -19.11 -6.47
N PHE A 342 5.25 -18.61 -5.25
CA PHE A 342 4.64 -19.36 -4.15
C PHE A 342 3.14 -19.52 -4.33
N ALA A 343 2.44 -18.52 -4.90
CA ALA A 343 1.02 -18.66 -5.26
C ALA A 343 0.81 -19.73 -6.34
N LEU A 344 1.66 -19.75 -7.37
CA LEU A 344 1.62 -20.78 -8.41
C LEU A 344 1.89 -22.17 -7.85
N ILE A 345 2.97 -22.34 -7.10
CA ILE A 345 3.33 -23.63 -6.50
C ILE A 345 2.22 -24.09 -5.55
N GLY A 346 1.70 -23.21 -4.71
CA GLY A 346 0.61 -23.50 -3.79
C GLY A 346 -0.68 -23.87 -4.51
N GLY A 347 -1.03 -23.16 -5.58
CA GLY A 347 -2.18 -23.47 -6.43
C GLY A 347 -2.06 -24.88 -7.06
N ILE A 348 -0.89 -25.22 -7.61
CA ILE A 348 -0.65 -26.56 -8.19
C ILE A 348 -0.73 -27.65 -7.10
N LEU A 349 -0.07 -27.46 -5.96
CA LEU A 349 0.05 -28.51 -4.94
C LEU A 349 -1.20 -28.68 -4.06
N LEU A 350 -1.94 -27.61 -3.79
CA LEU A 350 -3.06 -27.61 -2.84
C LEU A 350 -4.43 -27.56 -3.54
N LEU A 351 -4.50 -26.94 -4.72
CA LEU A 351 -5.75 -26.75 -5.46
C LEU A 351 -5.82 -27.59 -6.74
N ASN A 352 -4.75 -28.32 -7.05
CA ASN A 352 -4.59 -29.09 -8.29
C ASN A 352 -4.70 -28.23 -9.56
N ASN A 353 -4.27 -26.98 -9.50
CA ASN A 353 -4.24 -26.10 -10.65
C ASN A 353 -3.32 -26.65 -11.73
N GLU A 354 -3.66 -26.43 -12.98
CA GLU A 354 -2.80 -26.80 -14.09
C GLU A 354 -1.54 -25.94 -14.16
N ILE A 355 -0.48 -26.50 -14.72
CA ILE A 355 0.76 -25.79 -14.96
C ILE A 355 0.51 -24.74 -16.05
N PRO A 356 0.87 -23.45 -15.84
CA PRO A 356 0.68 -22.42 -16.85
C PRO A 356 1.33 -22.80 -18.18
N SER A 357 0.74 -22.33 -19.27
CA SER A 357 1.35 -22.48 -20.60
C SER A 357 2.73 -21.82 -20.65
N THR A 358 3.52 -22.14 -21.67
CA THR A 358 4.83 -21.49 -21.89
C THR A 358 4.71 -19.96 -21.92
N LEU A 359 3.61 -19.43 -22.48
CA LEU A 359 3.34 -17.99 -22.52
C LEU A 359 3.14 -17.40 -21.11
N GLY A 360 2.39 -18.10 -20.26
CA GLY A 360 2.20 -17.72 -18.85
C GLY A 360 3.51 -17.72 -18.06
N LEU A 361 4.33 -18.78 -18.24
CA LEU A 361 5.64 -18.88 -17.59
C LEU A 361 6.60 -17.75 -18.05
N VAL A 362 6.60 -17.40 -19.32
CA VAL A 362 7.36 -16.24 -19.85
C VAL A 362 6.86 -14.97 -19.22
N GLY A 363 5.54 -14.79 -19.10
CA GLY A 363 4.93 -13.63 -18.43
C GLY A 363 5.38 -13.50 -16.98
N ILE A 364 5.34 -14.58 -16.19
CA ILE A 364 5.85 -14.60 -14.81
C ILE A 364 7.34 -14.24 -14.77
N GLY A 365 8.14 -14.80 -15.67
CA GLY A 365 9.58 -14.50 -15.77
C GLY A 365 9.85 -13.01 -16.03
N LEU A 366 9.06 -12.36 -16.89
CA LEU A 366 9.18 -10.92 -17.16
C LEU A 366 8.75 -10.08 -15.94
N ILE A 367 7.67 -10.44 -15.25
CA ILE A 367 7.26 -9.76 -14.01
C ILE A 367 8.41 -9.82 -13.01
N MET A 368 8.95 -11.01 -12.75
CA MET A 368 10.06 -11.18 -11.81
C MET A 368 11.29 -10.37 -12.20
N LEU A 369 11.68 -10.43 -13.49
CA LEU A 369 12.80 -9.65 -14.00
C LEU A 369 12.60 -8.16 -13.76
N GLY A 370 11.43 -7.64 -14.11
CA GLY A 370 11.11 -6.23 -13.91
C GLY A 370 11.17 -5.83 -12.43
N LEU A 371 10.60 -6.64 -11.52
CA LEU A 371 10.61 -6.37 -10.08
C LEU A 371 12.03 -6.40 -9.48
N VAL A 372 12.87 -7.36 -9.90
CA VAL A 372 14.28 -7.43 -9.47
C VAL A 372 15.07 -6.22 -9.97
N LEU A 373 14.83 -5.77 -11.22
CA LEU A 373 15.46 -4.55 -11.75
C LEU A 373 15.00 -3.29 -11.01
N PHE A 374 13.71 -3.19 -10.68
CA PHE A 374 13.19 -2.11 -9.83
C PHE A 374 13.91 -2.07 -8.48
N ALA A 375 13.97 -3.21 -7.79
CA ALA A 375 14.57 -3.30 -6.48
C ALA A 375 16.10 -3.05 -6.47
N LYS A 376 16.79 -3.39 -7.57
CA LYS A 376 18.23 -3.16 -7.70
C LYS A 376 18.58 -1.68 -7.81
N ASP A 377 17.75 -0.90 -8.48
CA ASP A 377 18.04 0.48 -8.88
C ASP A 377 17.22 1.52 -8.09
N GLY A 378 16.26 1.09 -7.25
CA GLY A 378 15.47 1.91 -6.31
C GLY A 378 16.20 2.02 -4.99
#